data_5b133a87fdec09ffb6e4a47953885d33
#
_entry.id   5b133a87fdec09ffb6e4a47953885d33
#
_cell.length_a   1.000
_cell.length_b   1.000
_cell.length_c   1.000
_cell.angle_alpha   90.00
_cell.angle_beta   90.00
_cell.angle_gamma   90.00
#
_symmetry.space_group_name_H-M   'P 1'
#
loop_
_entity.id
_entity.type
_entity.pdbx_description
1 polymer ?
#
loop_
_entity_poly.entity_id
_entity_poly.type
_entity_poly.pdbx_seq_one_letter_code
_entity_poly.pdbx_strand_id
1 'polypeptide(L)'
;QQGAGEAAERLENSRSLTASTVELARRAGAALDSITRTVSDIQNMNLQIATAAEQQSTVAEEINRSVLSVRDVAEQSAAASEQTAASSGELARLGTQLQAQVGRFRL
;
A
#
# COMPACT_ATOMS: atom_id res chain seq x y z
N GLN A 1 16.25 69.80 32.32
CA GLN A 1 16.53 68.55 32.98
C GLN A 1 15.42 67.53 32.84
N GLN A 2 14.16 67.95 32.80
CA GLN A 2 13.05 67.04 32.52
C GLN A 2 13.12 66.46 31.09
N GLY A 3 13.60 67.25 30.10
CA GLY A 3 13.78 66.82 28.75
C GLY A 3 14.86 65.73 28.61
N ALA A 4 15.95 65.83 29.37
CA ALA A 4 17.01 64.82 29.39
C ALA A 4 16.54 63.51 30.01
N GLY A 5 15.72 63.55 31.06
CA GLY A 5 15.09 62.38 31.68
C GLY A 5 14.13 61.67 30.75
N GLU A 6 13.29 62.45 30.06
CA GLU A 6 12.34 61.93 29.07
C GLU A 6 13.08 61.31 27.88
N ALA A 7 14.14 61.94 27.39
CA ALA A 7 14.96 61.40 26.29
C ALA A 7 15.63 60.08 26.69
N ALA A 8 16.19 60.01 27.91
CA ALA A 8 16.79 58.78 28.43
C ALA A 8 15.76 57.66 28.55
N GLU A 9 14.55 57.98 29.02
CA GLU A 9 13.45 57.01 29.14
C GLU A 9 13.01 56.49 27.77
N ARG A 10 12.90 57.37 26.78
CA ARG A 10 12.56 56.98 25.41
C ARG A 10 13.64 56.10 24.78
N LEU A 11 14.91 56.38 25.03
CA LEU A 11 16.02 55.57 24.58
C LEU A 11 15.96 54.18 25.21
N GLU A 12 15.68 54.07 26.47
CA GLU A 12 15.56 52.78 27.16
C GLU A 12 14.37 51.97 26.61
N ASN A 13 13.24 52.63 26.38
CA ASN A 13 12.06 52.00 25.78
C ASN A 13 12.38 51.51 24.35
N SER A 14 13.12 52.31 23.55
CA SER A 14 13.55 51.93 22.20
C SER A 14 14.48 50.73 22.24
N ARG A 15 15.42 50.68 23.18
CA ARG A 15 16.31 49.51 23.37
C ARG A 15 15.53 48.25 23.68
N SER A 16 14.58 48.38 24.62
CA SER A 16 13.72 47.25 25.03
C SER A 16 12.91 46.75 23.85
N LEU A 17 12.33 47.66 23.07
CA LEU A 17 11.55 47.33 21.89
C LEU A 17 12.40 46.68 20.81
N THR A 18 13.60 47.19 20.58
CA THR A 18 14.56 46.61 19.63
C THR A 18 14.96 45.20 20.03
N ALA A 19 15.24 44.98 21.32
CA ALA A 19 15.60 43.67 21.84
C ALA A 19 14.46 42.67 21.65
N SER A 20 13.20 43.10 21.91
CA SER A 20 12.00 42.29 21.68
C SER A 20 11.83 41.94 20.21
N THR A 21 12.08 42.91 19.31
CA THR A 21 11.96 42.72 17.88
C THR A 21 13.01 41.74 17.39
N VAL A 22 14.25 41.84 17.86
CA VAL A 22 15.34 40.91 17.54
C VAL A 22 14.99 39.48 17.98
N GLU A 23 14.44 39.33 19.17
CA GLU A 23 14.02 38.02 19.71
C GLU A 23 12.87 37.45 18.88
N LEU A 24 11.90 38.26 18.48
CA LEU A 24 10.82 37.81 17.59
C LEU A 24 11.37 37.37 16.24
N ALA A 25 12.31 38.14 15.68
CA ALA A 25 12.95 37.77 14.40
C ALA A 25 13.72 36.44 14.53
N ARG A 26 14.41 36.25 15.66
CA ARG A 26 15.12 35.00 15.93
C ARG A 26 14.16 33.80 16.00
N ARG A 27 13.03 33.96 16.67
CA ARG A 27 11.99 32.95 16.78
C ARG A 27 11.40 32.63 15.39
N ALA A 28 11.13 33.67 14.62
CA ALA A 28 10.62 33.50 13.25
C ALA A 28 11.59 32.73 12.39
N GLY A 29 12.89 33.04 12.48
CA GLY A 29 13.96 32.34 11.79
C GLY A 29 14.01 30.86 12.19
N ALA A 30 13.95 30.58 13.49
CA ALA A 30 13.93 29.21 14.00
C ALA A 30 12.71 28.44 13.52
N ALA A 31 11.54 29.10 13.50
CA ALA A 31 10.32 28.49 12.97
C ALA A 31 10.42 28.16 11.49
N LEU A 32 11.01 29.05 10.70
CA LEU A 32 11.27 28.84 9.28
C LEU A 32 12.23 27.67 9.04
N ASP A 33 13.28 27.54 9.86
CA ASP A 33 14.21 26.41 9.80
C ASP A 33 13.46 25.08 10.07
N SER A 34 12.60 25.07 11.08
CA SER A 34 11.77 23.89 11.38
C SER A 34 10.85 23.53 10.21
N ILE A 35 10.23 24.54 9.60
CA ILE A 35 9.37 24.33 8.42
C ILE A 35 10.18 23.75 7.27
N THR A 36 11.38 24.29 7.00
CA THR A 36 12.27 23.82 5.95
C THR A 36 12.64 22.37 6.16
N ARG A 37 12.98 21.98 7.40
CA ARG A 37 13.30 20.58 7.73
C ARG A 37 12.09 19.68 7.52
N THR A 38 10.91 20.13 7.97
CA THR A 38 9.68 19.37 7.81
C THR A 38 9.35 19.16 6.33
N VAL A 39 9.50 20.20 5.50
CA VAL A 39 9.30 20.10 4.06
C VAL A 39 10.28 19.11 3.45
N SER A 40 11.54 19.13 3.86
CA SER A 40 12.55 18.18 3.41
C SER A 40 12.17 16.74 3.78
N ASP A 41 11.68 16.53 5.00
CA ASP A 41 11.21 15.22 5.46
C ASP A 41 10.00 14.75 4.64
N ILE A 42 9.07 15.66 4.34
CA ILE A 42 7.92 15.37 3.49
C ILE A 42 8.36 14.96 2.08
N GLN A 43 9.34 15.65 1.51
CA GLN A 43 9.89 15.29 0.20
C GLN A 43 10.48 13.88 0.21
N ASN A 44 11.23 13.53 1.26
CA ASN A 44 11.78 12.19 1.42
C ASN A 44 10.69 11.14 1.56
N MET A 45 9.65 11.45 2.34
CA MET A 45 8.49 10.56 2.47
C MET A 45 7.76 10.38 1.14
N ASN A 46 7.62 11.44 0.36
CA ASN A 46 6.99 11.36 -0.96
C ASN A 46 7.78 10.45 -1.92
N LEU A 47 9.11 10.49 -1.86
CA LEU A 47 9.94 9.57 -2.64
C LEU A 47 9.72 8.12 -2.21
N GLN A 48 9.63 7.87 -0.91
CA GLN A 48 9.33 6.54 -0.38
C GLN A 48 7.94 6.06 -0.81
N ILE A 49 6.95 6.95 -0.78
CA ILE A 49 5.58 6.65 -1.22
C ILE A 49 5.59 6.30 -2.71
N ALA A 50 6.29 7.07 -3.54
CA ALA A 50 6.41 6.80 -4.97
C ALA A 50 7.02 5.42 -5.23
N THR A 51 8.08 5.07 -4.52
CA THR A 51 8.73 3.76 -4.61
C THR A 51 7.77 2.65 -4.19
N ALA A 52 7.06 2.85 -3.07
CA ALA A 52 6.07 1.89 -2.60
C ALA A 52 4.93 1.72 -3.60
N ALA A 53 4.48 2.81 -4.21
CA ALA A 53 3.43 2.75 -5.24
C ALA A 53 3.88 1.95 -6.47
N GLU A 54 5.13 2.11 -6.90
CA GLU A 54 5.69 1.31 -8.00
C GLU A 54 5.73 -0.17 -7.64
N GLN A 55 6.17 -0.49 -6.42
CA GLN A 55 6.19 -1.86 -5.91
C GLN A 55 4.79 -2.45 -5.85
N GLN A 56 3.81 -1.69 -5.37
CA GLN A 56 2.41 -2.12 -5.34
C GLN A 56 1.86 -2.39 -6.73
N SER A 57 2.23 -1.56 -7.70
CA SER A 57 1.84 -1.74 -9.10
C SER A 57 2.38 -3.05 -9.65
N THR A 58 3.65 -3.36 -9.38
CA THR A 58 4.30 -4.61 -9.78
C THR A 58 3.61 -5.82 -9.14
N VAL A 59 3.33 -5.74 -7.84
CA VAL A 59 2.63 -6.81 -7.11
C VAL A 59 1.22 -7.00 -7.67
N ALA A 60 0.52 -5.90 -7.98
CA ALA A 60 -0.82 -5.97 -8.57
C ALA A 60 -0.80 -6.69 -9.92
N GLU A 61 0.22 -6.44 -10.74
CA GLU A 61 0.39 -7.16 -12.03
C GLU A 61 0.64 -8.64 -11.80
N GLU A 62 1.47 -9.00 -10.82
CA GLU A 62 1.72 -10.40 -10.44
C GLU A 62 0.45 -11.08 -9.94
N ILE A 63 -0.34 -10.39 -9.12
CA ILE A 63 -1.62 -10.90 -8.64
C ILE A 63 -2.56 -11.15 -9.82
N ASN A 64 -2.62 -10.22 -10.77
CA ASN A 64 -3.44 -10.37 -11.96
C ASN A 64 -3.05 -11.61 -12.76
N ARG A 65 -1.76 -11.84 -12.97
CA ARG A 65 -1.24 -13.06 -13.63
C ARG A 65 -1.61 -14.30 -12.84
N SER A 66 -1.49 -14.26 -11.52
CA SER A 66 -1.85 -15.38 -10.65
C SER A 66 -3.34 -15.70 -10.75
N VAL A 67 -4.20 -14.67 -10.80
CA VAL A 67 -5.64 -14.85 -10.99
C VAL A 67 -5.93 -15.53 -12.33
N LEU A 68 -5.26 -15.12 -13.40
CA LEU A 68 -5.40 -15.75 -14.70
C LEU A 68 -4.94 -17.21 -14.66
N SER A 69 -3.85 -17.52 -13.97
CA SER A 69 -3.38 -18.90 -13.78
C SER A 69 -4.37 -19.75 -13.00
N VAL A 70 -4.97 -19.19 -11.94
CA VAL A 70 -6.01 -19.89 -11.17
C VAL A 70 -7.21 -20.18 -12.05
N ARG A 71 -7.60 -19.25 -12.91
CA ARG A 71 -8.70 -19.41 -13.86
C ARG A 71 -8.40 -20.57 -14.82
N ASP A 72 -7.18 -20.62 -15.37
CA ASP A 72 -6.77 -21.70 -16.28
C ASP A 72 -6.81 -23.05 -15.56
N VAL A 73 -6.30 -23.14 -14.34
CA VAL A 73 -6.35 -24.35 -13.53
C VAL A 73 -7.79 -24.76 -13.25
N ALA A 74 -8.67 -23.80 -12.95
CA ALA A 74 -10.08 -24.08 -12.73
C ALA A 74 -10.75 -24.65 -13.98
N GLU A 75 -10.46 -24.10 -15.15
CA GLU A 75 -10.98 -24.62 -16.43
C GLU A 75 -10.47 -26.04 -16.69
N GLN A 76 -9.19 -26.29 -16.47
CA GLN A 76 -8.59 -27.62 -16.61
C GLN A 76 -9.21 -28.60 -15.61
N SER A 77 -9.44 -28.17 -14.38
CA SER A 77 -10.06 -29.00 -13.34
C SER A 77 -11.50 -29.35 -13.70
N ALA A 78 -12.25 -28.41 -14.26
CA ALA A 78 -13.60 -28.65 -14.73
C ALA A 78 -13.62 -29.70 -15.86
N ALA A 79 -12.70 -29.55 -16.83
CA ALA A 79 -12.57 -30.51 -17.93
C ALA A 79 -12.16 -31.90 -17.41
N ALA A 80 -11.21 -31.98 -16.48
CA ALA A 80 -10.80 -33.23 -15.86
C ALA A 80 -11.93 -33.87 -15.07
N SER A 81 -12.76 -33.10 -14.39
CA SER A 81 -13.94 -33.60 -13.67
C SER A 81 -14.97 -34.21 -14.62
N GLU A 82 -15.23 -33.55 -15.74
CA GLU A 82 -16.11 -34.08 -16.76
C GLU A 82 -15.59 -35.39 -17.33
N GLN A 83 -14.30 -35.46 -17.61
CA GLN A 83 -13.66 -36.67 -18.09
C GLN A 83 -13.73 -37.79 -17.07
N THR A 84 -13.52 -37.49 -15.80
CA THR A 84 -13.64 -38.45 -14.70
C THR A 84 -15.08 -38.96 -14.57
N ALA A 85 -16.05 -38.08 -14.70
CA ALA A 85 -17.48 -38.48 -14.68
C ALA A 85 -17.81 -39.43 -15.86
N ALA A 86 -17.31 -39.09 -17.05
CA ALA A 86 -17.50 -39.97 -18.23
C ALA A 86 -16.83 -41.32 -18.05
N SER A 87 -15.61 -41.36 -17.51
CA SER A 87 -14.90 -42.61 -17.20
C SER A 87 -15.63 -43.44 -16.15
N SER A 88 -16.17 -42.82 -15.14
CA SER A 88 -16.96 -43.47 -14.09
C SER A 88 -18.24 -44.09 -14.66
N GLY A 89 -18.91 -43.38 -15.58
CA GLY A 89 -20.06 -43.91 -16.31
C GLY A 89 -19.70 -45.11 -17.14
N GLU A 90 -18.55 -45.07 -17.83
CA GLU A 90 -18.03 -46.18 -18.61
C GLU A 90 -17.70 -47.40 -17.75
N LEU A 91 -17.08 -47.20 -16.59
CA LEU A 91 -16.82 -48.25 -15.61
C LEU A 91 -18.12 -48.88 -15.08
N ALA A 92 -19.10 -48.08 -14.80
CA ALA A 92 -20.42 -48.56 -14.34
C ALA A 92 -21.06 -49.46 -15.43
N ARG A 93 -20.98 -49.05 -16.69
CA ARG A 93 -21.49 -49.82 -17.82
C ARG A 93 -20.76 -51.15 -17.96
N LEU A 94 -19.40 -51.13 -17.87
CA LEU A 94 -18.61 -52.34 -17.91
C LEU A 94 -18.92 -53.28 -16.76
N GLY A 95 -19.12 -52.73 -15.55
CA GLY A 95 -19.53 -53.52 -14.38
C GLY A 95 -20.87 -54.26 -14.61
N THR A 96 -21.83 -53.58 -15.21
CA THR A 96 -23.11 -54.15 -15.57
C THR A 96 -22.97 -55.27 -16.59
N GLN A 97 -22.11 -55.07 -17.62
CA GLN A 97 -21.80 -56.11 -18.63
C GLN A 97 -21.12 -57.32 -18.00
N LEU A 98 -20.20 -57.11 -17.08
CA LEU A 98 -19.53 -58.21 -16.39
C LEU A 98 -20.52 -59.02 -15.54
N GLN A 99 -21.42 -58.35 -14.85
CA GLN A 99 -22.45 -59.02 -14.09
C GLN A 99 -23.34 -59.87 -14.98
N ALA A 100 -23.70 -59.37 -16.13
CA ALA A 100 -24.49 -60.11 -17.12
C ALA A 100 -23.75 -61.35 -17.62
N GLN A 101 -22.44 -61.21 -17.90
CA GLN A 101 -21.60 -62.34 -18.33
C GLN A 101 -21.48 -63.38 -17.23
N VAL A 102 -21.18 -62.96 -16.02
CA VAL A 102 -21.08 -63.85 -14.86
C VAL A 102 -22.42 -64.60 -14.65
N GLY A 103 -23.53 -63.88 -14.79
CA GLY A 103 -24.84 -64.48 -14.73
C GLY A 103 -25.08 -65.56 -15.76
N ARG A 104 -24.51 -65.43 -16.97
CA ARG A 104 -24.61 -66.46 -18.02
C ARG A 104 -23.83 -67.74 -17.67
N PHE A 105 -22.75 -67.60 -16.96
CA PHE A 105 -21.95 -68.76 -16.55
C PHE A 105 -22.41 -69.37 -15.24
N ARG A 106 -23.38 -68.79 -14.59
CA ARG A 106 -23.94 -69.27 -13.35
C ARG A 106 -25.06 -70.22 -13.67
N LEU A 107 -24.80 -71.48 -13.54
CA LEU A 107 -25.77 -72.56 -13.75
C LEU A 107 -26.49 -72.89 -12.50
#